data_c6858b9f5a6501b4d150e82bc27421ac
#
_entry.id   c6858b9f5a6501b4d150e82bc27421ac
#
_cell.length_a   1.000
_cell.length_b   1.000
_cell.length_c   1.000
_cell.angle_alpha   90.00
_cell.angle_beta   90.00
_cell.angle_gamma   90.00
#
_symmetry.space_group_name_H-M   'P 1'
#
loop_
_entity.id
_entity.type
_entity.pdbx_description
1 polymer ?
#
loop_
_entity_poly.entity_id
_entity_poly.type
_entity_poly.pdbx_seq_one_letter_code
_entity_poly.pdbx_strand_id
1 'polypeptide(L)'
;MYKRFTLVYLAIVLGICAFIYFTQTQAFNVNRPVAHAQSAYGVRAVKNVRVQNYNALGENISYYDRVPQRVIAVGEQINETLVALGVEQNVICPVRYGNPFYTPEPQYAAEYNKIKFQRNVVLNMENVLSMQPDLIISGQVLYADKALKSTDFWNKRGIHTYVSTNANSPTSHNKKETLEQECDFILGLGTIFDKEKEAKKIVADMQQDIAVVREKTRNMPKPKVMIIEMLGKNIVAYDSTKLAGDICVKLGADVPSFSSGTIGLETIIEENPDVLFVVQSGGDPEQAADFFRQHPGLQSLKVVREGKVYGISLNYTYNSAIKTGEGIKKFAHGMYLELF
;
A
#
# COMPACT_ATOMS: atom_id res chain seq x y z
N MET A 1 -53.98 -39.38 27.35
CA MET A 1 -52.50 -39.28 27.49
C MET A 1 -51.84 -38.40 26.40
N TYR A 2 -52.28 -38.46 25.16
CA TYR A 2 -51.66 -37.70 24.02
C TYR A 2 -51.69 -36.17 24.16
N LYS A 3 -52.79 -35.56 24.65
CA LYS A 3 -52.92 -34.09 24.76
C LYS A 3 -51.89 -33.44 25.73
N ARG A 4 -51.40 -34.15 26.74
CA ARG A 4 -50.39 -33.62 27.64
C ARG A 4 -48.98 -33.63 27.02
N PHE A 5 -48.65 -34.60 26.20
CA PHE A 5 -47.37 -34.67 25.48
C PHE A 5 -47.27 -33.57 24.41
N THR A 6 -48.37 -33.24 23.70
CA THR A 6 -48.37 -32.21 22.66
C THR A 6 -48.14 -30.80 23.27
N LEU A 7 -48.72 -30.54 24.47
CA LEU A 7 -48.52 -29.26 25.18
C LEU A 7 -47.08 -29.07 25.68
N VAL A 8 -46.45 -30.13 26.19
CA VAL A 8 -45.06 -30.08 26.63
C VAL A 8 -44.10 -29.88 25.47
N TYR A 9 -44.37 -30.56 24.35
CA TYR A 9 -43.54 -30.40 23.12
C TYR A 9 -43.65 -28.97 22.56
N LEU A 10 -44.83 -28.41 22.52
CA LEU A 10 -45.08 -27.03 22.05
C LEU A 10 -44.38 -26.01 22.96
N ALA A 11 -44.37 -26.22 24.28
CA ALA A 11 -43.70 -25.34 25.25
C ALA A 11 -42.17 -25.40 25.09
N ILE A 12 -41.59 -26.58 24.80
CA ILE A 12 -40.16 -26.74 24.55
C ILE A 12 -39.74 -26.07 23.24
N VAL A 13 -40.53 -26.23 22.15
CA VAL A 13 -40.26 -25.61 20.87
C VAL A 13 -40.35 -24.07 20.98
N LEU A 14 -41.35 -23.55 21.68
CA LEU A 14 -41.47 -22.10 21.93
C LEU A 14 -40.35 -21.57 22.79
N GLY A 15 -39.88 -22.31 23.78
CA GLY A 15 -38.71 -21.97 24.59
C GLY A 15 -37.41 -21.92 23.79
N ILE A 16 -37.21 -22.88 22.89
CA ILE A 16 -36.05 -22.91 21.97
C ILE A 16 -36.11 -21.76 20.97
N CYS A 17 -37.27 -21.49 20.37
CA CYS A 17 -37.44 -20.35 19.48
C CYS A 17 -37.23 -19.00 20.18
N ALA A 18 -37.71 -18.84 21.40
CA ALA A 18 -37.48 -17.65 22.22
C ALA A 18 -35.99 -17.49 22.59
N PHE A 19 -35.31 -18.59 22.91
CA PHE A 19 -33.87 -18.59 23.20
C PHE A 19 -33.03 -18.25 21.97
N ILE A 20 -33.37 -18.82 20.81
CA ILE A 20 -32.71 -18.49 19.53
C ILE A 20 -32.98 -17.03 19.16
N TYR A 21 -34.20 -16.54 19.31
CA TYR A 21 -34.55 -15.13 19.04
C TYR A 21 -33.78 -14.20 20.00
N PHE A 22 -33.70 -14.53 21.30
CA PHE A 22 -32.97 -13.75 22.28
C PHE A 22 -31.45 -13.77 22.02
N THR A 23 -30.88 -14.90 21.63
CA THR A 23 -29.46 -14.98 21.25
C THR A 23 -29.17 -14.26 19.95
N GLN A 24 -30.07 -14.29 18.96
CA GLN A 24 -29.93 -13.51 17.73
C GLN A 24 -30.07 -12.00 17.99
N THR A 25 -31.00 -11.56 18.83
CA THR A 25 -31.12 -10.12 19.18
C THR A 25 -29.95 -9.62 20.01
N GLN A 26 -29.32 -10.47 20.84
CA GLN A 26 -28.08 -10.12 21.55
C GLN A 26 -26.88 -10.09 20.54
N ALA A 27 -26.87 -10.93 19.52
CA ALA A 27 -25.83 -10.93 18.49
C ALA A 27 -25.92 -9.71 17.55
N PHE A 28 -27.08 -9.08 17.41
CA PHE A 28 -27.26 -7.86 16.60
C PHE A 28 -26.97 -6.55 17.34
N ASN A 29 -26.68 -6.58 18.63
CA ASN A 29 -26.32 -5.38 19.39
C ASN A 29 -24.79 -5.19 19.39
N VAL A 30 -24.16 -5.22 18.22
CA VAL A 30 -22.71 -5.06 18.02
C VAL A 30 -22.26 -3.58 18.14
N ASN A 31 -23.16 -2.67 18.53
CA ASN A 31 -22.84 -1.27 18.80
C ASN A 31 -22.59 -0.96 20.30
N ARG A 32 -22.27 -1.96 21.10
CA ARG A 32 -21.71 -1.66 22.43
C ARG A 32 -20.22 -1.40 22.26
N PRO A 33 -19.71 -0.20 22.57
CA PRO A 33 -18.28 0.02 22.66
C PRO A 33 -17.76 -0.94 23.73
N VAL A 34 -16.81 -1.80 23.33
CA VAL A 34 -16.03 -2.57 24.29
C VAL A 34 -15.37 -1.55 25.22
N ALA A 35 -15.68 -1.57 26.50
CA ALA A 35 -15.03 -0.73 27.49
C ALA A 35 -13.54 -1.14 27.54
N HIS A 36 -12.72 -0.46 26.76
CA HIS A 36 -11.27 -0.60 26.83
C HIS A 36 -10.81 -0.01 28.16
N ALA A 37 -9.97 -0.74 28.88
CA ALA A 37 -9.29 -0.25 30.06
C ALA A 37 -8.65 1.12 29.70
N GLN A 38 -9.05 2.16 30.44
CA GLN A 38 -8.48 3.50 30.29
C GLN A 38 -6.98 3.43 30.53
N SER A 39 -6.20 3.54 29.47
CA SER A 39 -4.78 3.82 29.61
C SER A 39 -4.62 5.28 30.05
N ALA A 40 -3.67 5.54 30.96
CA ALA A 40 -3.43 6.83 31.59
C ALA A 40 -2.83 7.89 30.66
N TYR A 41 -2.98 7.75 29.35
CA TYR A 41 -2.56 8.73 28.35
C TYR A 41 -3.78 9.54 27.93
N GLY A 42 -3.69 10.86 28.05
CA GLY A 42 -4.78 11.78 27.85
C GLY A 42 -5.58 11.50 26.58
N VAL A 43 -6.83 11.08 26.78
CA VAL A 43 -7.78 10.86 25.69
C VAL A 43 -8.13 12.22 25.11
N ARG A 44 -7.57 12.55 23.95
CA ARG A 44 -8.09 13.65 23.14
C ARG A 44 -9.50 13.24 22.70
N ALA A 45 -10.49 14.10 22.93
CA ALA A 45 -11.83 13.89 22.40
C ALA A 45 -11.76 14.06 20.89
N VAL A 46 -11.53 12.95 20.16
CA VAL A 46 -11.49 12.94 18.71
C VAL A 46 -12.93 12.82 18.24
N LYS A 47 -13.34 13.75 17.37
CA LYS A 47 -14.52 13.57 16.53
C LYS A 47 -14.34 12.25 15.76
N ASN A 48 -15.41 11.46 15.61
CA ASN A 48 -15.40 10.29 14.74
C ASN A 48 -14.86 10.67 13.35
N VAL A 49 -13.59 10.36 13.08
CA VAL A 49 -12.97 10.66 11.80
C VAL A 49 -13.35 9.56 10.81
N ARG A 50 -13.89 9.99 9.69
CA ARG A 50 -14.27 9.12 8.57
C ARG A 50 -13.12 9.05 7.58
N VAL A 51 -12.65 7.84 7.31
CA VAL A 51 -11.54 7.59 6.38
C VAL A 51 -11.95 6.54 5.35
N GLN A 52 -11.67 6.79 4.09
CA GLN A 52 -11.78 5.77 3.06
C GLN A 52 -10.74 4.69 3.26
N ASN A 53 -11.15 3.44 3.16
CA ASN A 53 -10.32 2.28 3.38
C ASN A 53 -10.65 1.21 2.34
N TYR A 54 -10.00 0.06 2.42
CA TYR A 54 -10.17 -1.04 1.48
C TYR A 54 -10.22 -2.37 2.22
N ASN A 55 -10.94 -3.33 1.64
CA ASN A 55 -10.97 -4.72 2.06
C ASN A 55 -11.04 -5.63 0.82
N ALA A 56 -11.18 -6.93 1.01
CA ALA A 56 -11.24 -7.89 -0.09
C ALA A 56 -12.43 -7.69 -1.05
N LEU A 57 -13.47 -6.95 -0.62
CA LEU A 57 -14.65 -6.63 -1.43
C LEU A 57 -14.52 -5.29 -2.18
N GLY A 58 -13.46 -4.52 -1.91
CA GLY A 58 -13.22 -3.22 -2.51
C GLY A 58 -13.18 -2.08 -1.48
N GLU A 59 -13.69 -0.92 -1.86
CA GLU A 59 -13.72 0.26 -1.01
C GLU A 59 -14.70 0.10 0.15
N ASN A 60 -14.30 0.58 1.31
CA ASN A 60 -15.17 0.72 2.48
C ASN A 60 -14.82 2.00 3.25
N ILE A 61 -15.56 2.25 4.33
CA ILE A 61 -15.33 3.40 5.18
C ILE A 61 -15.04 2.90 6.58
N SER A 62 -13.94 3.39 7.14
CA SER A 62 -13.58 3.19 8.54
C SER A 62 -13.81 4.46 9.34
N TYR A 63 -14.24 4.29 10.58
CA TYR A 63 -14.46 5.39 11.52
C TYR A 63 -13.53 5.20 12.71
N TYR A 64 -12.82 6.25 13.09
CA TYR A 64 -11.89 6.26 14.22
C TYR A 64 -12.40 7.24 15.27
N ASP A 65 -12.66 6.76 16.47
CA ASP A 65 -13.11 7.54 17.61
C ASP A 65 -11.97 8.17 18.42
N ARG A 66 -10.73 7.72 18.16
CA ARG A 66 -9.49 8.18 18.78
C ARG A 66 -8.29 7.95 17.90
N VAL A 67 -7.20 8.65 18.20
CA VAL A 67 -5.90 8.41 17.58
C VAL A 67 -5.36 7.06 18.05
N PRO A 68 -5.02 6.13 17.14
CA PRO A 68 -4.44 4.84 17.48
C PRO A 68 -3.13 4.99 18.27
N GLN A 69 -2.98 4.16 19.33
CA GLN A 69 -1.81 4.19 20.21
C GLN A 69 -1.00 2.90 20.16
N ARG A 70 -1.54 1.85 19.57
CA ARG A 70 -0.93 0.52 19.53
C ARG A 70 -0.99 -0.05 18.11
N VAL A 71 -0.09 0.42 17.29
CA VAL A 71 -0.10 0.18 15.84
C VAL A 71 0.81 -0.99 15.47
N ILE A 72 0.31 -1.93 14.68
CA ILE A 72 1.14 -2.85 13.90
C ILE A 72 1.28 -2.27 12.50
N ALA A 73 2.52 -1.97 12.08
CA ALA A 73 2.81 -1.37 10.78
C ALA A 73 3.70 -2.30 9.95
N VAL A 74 3.19 -2.78 8.80
CA VAL A 74 3.87 -3.77 7.97
C VAL A 74 4.34 -3.17 6.65
N GLY A 75 5.64 -3.08 6.49
CA GLY A 75 6.32 -2.52 5.33
C GLY A 75 7.25 -1.37 5.71
N GLU A 76 8.43 -1.32 5.08
CA GLU A 76 9.43 -0.29 5.30
C GLU A 76 8.87 1.10 5.01
N GLN A 77 8.19 1.27 3.86
CA GLN A 77 7.61 2.53 3.40
C GLN A 77 6.43 3.00 4.29
N ILE A 78 5.66 2.07 4.86
CA ILE A 78 4.60 2.40 5.81
C ILE A 78 5.21 2.96 7.10
N ASN A 79 6.23 2.28 7.64
CA ASN A 79 6.93 2.74 8.84
C ASN A 79 7.62 4.09 8.61
N GLU A 80 8.23 4.32 7.45
CA GLU A 80 8.82 5.63 7.11
C GLU A 80 7.74 6.72 6.97
N THR A 81 6.58 6.39 6.41
CA THR A 81 5.45 7.34 6.34
C THR A 81 4.99 7.76 7.74
N LEU A 82 4.94 6.82 8.70
CA LEU A 82 4.60 7.13 10.10
C LEU A 82 5.66 8.00 10.78
N VAL A 83 6.95 7.80 10.46
CA VAL A 83 8.03 8.72 10.87
C VAL A 83 7.83 10.11 10.27
N ALA A 84 7.53 10.20 8.98
CA ALA A 84 7.30 11.48 8.30
C ALA A 84 6.10 12.25 8.88
N LEU A 85 5.12 11.54 9.41
CA LEU A 85 3.97 12.10 10.13
C LEU A 85 4.27 12.40 11.61
N GLY A 86 5.41 11.94 12.15
CA GLY A 86 5.81 12.10 13.56
C GLY A 86 4.92 11.31 14.53
N VAL A 87 4.62 10.05 14.16
CA VAL A 87 3.75 9.14 14.95
C VAL A 87 4.37 7.74 15.13
N GLU A 88 5.65 7.59 14.84
CA GLU A 88 6.38 6.32 14.99
C GLU A 88 6.35 5.76 16.42
N GLN A 89 6.21 6.61 17.43
CA GLN A 89 6.08 6.20 18.84
C GLN A 89 4.79 5.40 19.12
N ASN A 90 3.79 5.50 18.25
CA ASN A 90 2.55 4.73 18.37
C ASN A 90 2.72 3.29 17.83
N VAL A 91 3.83 3.00 17.14
CA VAL A 91 4.07 1.69 16.53
C VAL A 91 4.67 0.73 17.55
N ILE A 92 3.88 -0.26 17.96
CA ILE A 92 4.31 -1.31 18.91
C ILE A 92 4.98 -2.50 18.22
N CYS A 93 4.67 -2.72 16.93
CA CYS A 93 5.22 -3.80 16.13
C CYS A 93 5.52 -3.30 14.70
N PRO A 94 6.69 -2.69 14.49
CA PRO A 94 7.14 -2.36 13.15
C PRO A 94 7.68 -3.61 12.46
N VAL A 95 7.11 -3.96 11.31
CA VAL A 95 7.52 -5.12 10.51
C VAL A 95 8.03 -4.64 9.16
N ARG A 96 9.10 -5.25 8.67
CA ARG A 96 9.63 -4.98 7.33
C ARG A 96 9.61 -6.24 6.47
N TYR A 97 9.51 -6.06 5.17
CA TYR A 97 9.63 -7.17 4.22
C TYR A 97 11.08 -7.66 4.06
N GLY A 98 12.05 -6.91 4.58
CA GLY A 98 13.45 -7.30 4.58
C GLY A 98 14.17 -6.98 3.27
N ASN A 99 13.75 -5.92 2.56
CA ASN A 99 14.49 -5.43 1.41
C ASN A 99 15.82 -4.80 1.86
N PRO A 100 16.98 -5.41 1.56
CA PRO A 100 18.28 -4.89 1.99
C PRO A 100 18.68 -3.59 1.29
N PHE A 101 18.02 -3.26 0.18
CA PHE A 101 18.25 -2.04 -0.60
C PHE A 101 17.26 -0.93 -0.26
N TYR A 102 16.44 -1.11 0.78
CA TYR A 102 15.60 -0.03 1.26
C TYR A 102 16.44 1.02 1.98
N THR A 103 16.39 2.24 1.48
CA THR A 103 17.03 3.42 2.08
C THR A 103 15.95 4.45 2.42
N PRO A 104 15.84 4.90 3.68
CA PRO A 104 14.91 5.96 4.03
C PRO A 104 15.31 7.28 3.38
N GLU A 105 14.33 8.18 3.19
CA GLU A 105 14.60 9.54 2.75
C GLU A 105 15.57 10.23 3.73
N PRO A 106 16.54 11.02 3.24
CA PRO A 106 17.58 11.63 4.10
C PRO A 106 17.01 12.41 5.29
N GLN A 107 15.89 13.14 5.08
CA GLN A 107 15.25 13.93 6.13
C GLN A 107 14.59 13.08 7.23
N TYR A 108 14.27 11.81 6.97
CA TYR A 108 13.63 10.90 7.91
C TYR A 108 14.61 9.84 8.44
N ALA A 109 15.79 9.71 7.84
CA ALA A 109 16.73 8.64 8.12
C ALA A 109 17.14 8.54 9.61
N ALA A 110 17.31 9.67 10.28
CA ALA A 110 17.70 9.71 11.67
C ALA A 110 16.65 9.02 12.59
N GLU A 111 15.38 9.32 12.40
CA GLU A 111 14.31 8.73 13.21
C GLU A 111 13.96 7.32 12.73
N TYR A 112 13.92 7.08 11.42
CA TYR A 112 13.68 5.76 10.85
C TYR A 112 14.70 4.72 11.33
N ASN A 113 15.99 5.06 11.41
CA ASN A 113 17.05 4.16 11.85
C ASN A 113 16.98 3.82 13.35
N LYS A 114 16.18 4.55 14.15
CA LYS A 114 15.91 4.20 15.55
C LYS A 114 14.84 3.10 15.68
N ILE A 115 14.08 2.82 14.62
CA ILE A 115 13.02 1.81 14.64
C ILE A 115 13.64 0.43 14.87
N LYS A 116 13.18 -0.23 15.93
CA LYS A 116 13.55 -1.62 16.22
C LYS A 116 12.62 -2.58 15.50
N PHE A 117 12.85 -2.75 14.21
CA PHE A 117 12.06 -3.67 13.40
C PHE A 117 12.05 -5.08 13.98
N GLN A 118 10.87 -5.65 14.06
CA GLN A 118 10.70 -7.04 14.47
C GLN A 118 11.26 -7.97 13.40
N ARG A 119 12.21 -8.82 13.79
CA ARG A 119 12.75 -9.86 12.93
C ARG A 119 12.03 -11.16 13.28
N ASN A 120 11.64 -11.92 12.27
CA ASN A 120 10.99 -13.24 12.43
C ASN A 120 9.64 -13.21 13.17
N VAL A 121 8.94 -12.07 13.19
CA VAL A 121 7.59 -12.03 13.73
C VAL A 121 6.63 -12.76 12.77
N VAL A 122 5.94 -13.75 13.31
CA VAL A 122 4.85 -14.42 12.58
C VAL A 122 3.58 -13.65 12.86
N LEU A 123 3.10 -12.92 11.86
CA LEU A 123 1.84 -12.19 11.93
C LEU A 123 0.67 -13.15 11.70
N ASN A 124 0.33 -13.91 12.74
CA ASN A 124 -0.87 -14.72 12.79
C ASN A 124 -1.87 -14.16 13.83
N MET A 125 -3.07 -14.71 13.83
CA MET A 125 -4.15 -14.27 14.72
C MET A 125 -3.74 -14.26 16.21
N GLU A 126 -3.08 -15.30 16.67
CA GLU A 126 -2.72 -15.48 18.08
C GLU A 126 -1.70 -14.44 18.54
N ASN A 127 -0.62 -14.28 17.77
CA ASN A 127 0.43 -13.32 18.06
C ASN A 127 -0.09 -11.87 18.01
N VAL A 128 -0.93 -11.55 17.03
CA VAL A 128 -1.51 -10.21 16.91
C VAL A 128 -2.45 -9.91 18.07
N LEU A 129 -3.32 -10.85 18.44
CA LEU A 129 -4.20 -10.67 19.61
C LEU A 129 -3.42 -10.49 20.92
N SER A 130 -2.30 -11.20 21.10
CA SER A 130 -1.46 -11.06 22.29
C SER A 130 -0.82 -9.67 22.41
N MET A 131 -0.57 -9.00 21.29
CA MET A 131 -0.03 -7.63 21.26
C MET A 131 -1.08 -6.57 21.56
N GLN A 132 -2.37 -6.91 21.52
CA GLN A 132 -3.49 -5.99 21.76
C GLN A 132 -3.38 -4.67 20.94
N PRO A 133 -3.24 -4.72 19.62
CA PRO A 133 -3.21 -3.53 18.80
C PRO A 133 -4.58 -2.86 18.73
N ASP A 134 -4.62 -1.58 18.43
CA ASP A 134 -5.85 -0.86 18.08
C ASP A 134 -5.92 -0.54 16.58
N LEU A 135 -4.79 -0.64 15.86
CA LEU A 135 -4.71 -0.49 14.40
C LEU A 135 -3.68 -1.44 13.78
N ILE A 136 -4.02 -2.02 12.64
CA ILE A 136 -3.10 -2.76 11.77
C ILE A 136 -3.04 -2.07 10.41
N ILE A 137 -1.84 -1.64 9.99
CA ILE A 137 -1.59 -1.04 8.68
C ILE A 137 -0.80 -2.03 7.85
N SER A 138 -1.34 -2.44 6.70
CA SER A 138 -0.70 -3.43 5.83
C SER A 138 -1.27 -3.39 4.41
N GLY A 139 -0.60 -4.04 3.46
CA GLY A 139 -1.17 -4.37 2.16
C GLY A 139 -2.26 -5.44 2.27
N GLN A 140 -3.23 -5.42 1.36
CA GLN A 140 -4.36 -6.35 1.32
C GLN A 140 -3.93 -7.83 1.27
N VAL A 141 -2.82 -8.12 0.61
CA VAL A 141 -2.30 -9.50 0.46
C VAL A 141 -2.05 -10.22 1.79
N LEU A 142 -1.75 -9.47 2.85
CA LEU A 142 -1.51 -10.04 4.18
C LEU A 142 -2.80 -10.34 4.96
N TYR A 143 -3.95 -9.76 4.55
CA TYR A 143 -5.25 -10.06 5.16
C TYR A 143 -5.86 -11.32 4.58
N ALA A 144 -5.12 -12.43 4.67
CA ALA A 144 -5.50 -13.76 4.23
C ALA A 144 -5.60 -14.73 5.42
N ASP A 145 -6.32 -15.84 5.24
CA ASP A 145 -6.60 -16.81 6.32
C ASP A 145 -5.35 -17.40 6.99
N LYS A 146 -4.29 -17.59 6.20
CA LYS A 146 -3.01 -18.14 6.69
C LYS A 146 -2.07 -17.12 7.33
N ALA A 147 -2.44 -15.83 7.30
CA ALA A 147 -1.66 -14.73 7.85
C ALA A 147 -2.53 -13.89 8.80
N LEU A 148 -2.83 -12.65 8.46
CA LEU A 148 -3.54 -11.69 9.31
C LEU A 148 -5.07 -11.93 9.38
N LYS A 149 -5.66 -12.97 8.79
CA LYS A 149 -7.11 -13.08 8.64
C LYS A 149 -7.69 -11.90 7.83
N SER A 150 -9.00 -11.88 7.61
CA SER A 150 -9.64 -10.78 6.89
C SER A 150 -9.68 -9.48 7.70
N THR A 151 -9.77 -8.35 7.03
CA THR A 151 -9.99 -7.04 7.69
C THR A 151 -11.24 -7.06 8.56
N ASP A 152 -12.33 -7.70 8.09
CA ASP A 152 -13.57 -7.85 8.86
C ASP A 152 -13.38 -8.63 10.17
N PHE A 153 -12.48 -9.61 10.17
CA PHE A 153 -12.17 -10.37 11.38
C PHE A 153 -11.64 -9.44 12.49
N TRP A 154 -10.78 -8.49 12.16
CA TRP A 154 -10.18 -7.54 13.09
C TRP A 154 -11.16 -6.44 13.48
N ASN A 155 -11.84 -5.85 12.49
CA ASN A 155 -12.78 -4.77 12.72
C ASN A 155 -13.94 -5.19 13.65
N LYS A 156 -14.45 -6.43 13.52
CA LYS A 156 -15.45 -7.01 14.44
C LYS A 156 -14.96 -7.16 15.87
N ARG A 157 -13.65 -7.11 16.10
CA ARG A 157 -13.01 -7.19 17.43
C ARG A 157 -12.59 -5.83 17.97
N GLY A 158 -12.96 -4.75 17.29
CA GLY A 158 -12.58 -3.39 17.68
C GLY A 158 -11.12 -3.04 17.34
N ILE A 159 -10.45 -3.86 16.52
CA ILE A 159 -9.12 -3.58 16.01
C ILE A 159 -9.27 -3.05 14.58
N HIS A 160 -8.94 -1.78 14.40
CA HIS A 160 -9.03 -1.16 13.07
C HIS A 160 -8.00 -1.73 12.10
N THR A 161 -8.31 -1.68 10.81
CA THR A 161 -7.38 -2.01 9.75
C THR A 161 -7.31 -0.85 8.77
N TYR A 162 -6.13 -0.53 8.27
CA TYR A 162 -5.94 0.45 7.22
C TYR A 162 -5.09 -0.14 6.09
N VAL A 163 -5.63 -0.14 4.88
CA VAL A 163 -5.07 -0.85 3.73
C VAL A 163 -4.77 0.13 2.63
N SER A 164 -3.55 0.08 2.09
CA SER A 164 -3.21 0.85 0.89
C SER A 164 -3.98 0.32 -0.33
N THR A 165 -4.59 1.21 -1.09
CA THR A 165 -5.32 0.88 -2.31
C THR A 165 -4.42 0.20 -3.33
N ASN A 166 -3.22 0.73 -3.53
CA ASN A 166 -2.26 0.22 -4.51
C ASN A 166 -1.62 -1.11 -4.07
N ALA A 167 -1.74 -1.50 -2.80
CA ALA A 167 -1.29 -2.80 -2.31
C ALA A 167 -2.36 -3.88 -2.39
N ASN A 168 -3.33 -3.74 -3.28
CA ASN A 168 -4.39 -4.70 -3.45
C ASN A 168 -3.91 -5.97 -4.17
N SER A 169 -4.43 -7.11 -3.72
CA SER A 169 -4.24 -8.40 -4.38
C SER A 169 -4.78 -8.36 -5.83
N PRO A 170 -4.27 -9.21 -6.73
CA PRO A 170 -4.85 -9.40 -8.08
C PRO A 170 -6.35 -9.71 -8.09
N THR A 171 -6.89 -10.23 -6.99
CA THR A 171 -8.33 -10.47 -6.80
C THR A 171 -9.09 -9.23 -6.33
N SER A 172 -8.41 -8.11 -6.06
CA SER A 172 -9.04 -6.88 -5.64
C SER A 172 -9.82 -6.23 -6.77
N HIS A 173 -10.78 -5.40 -6.40
CA HIS A 173 -11.57 -4.62 -7.36
C HIS A 173 -10.80 -3.44 -7.95
N ASN A 174 -9.62 -3.12 -7.42
CA ASN A 174 -8.78 -2.05 -7.93
C ASN A 174 -8.04 -2.52 -9.18
N LYS A 175 -8.48 -2.06 -10.35
CA LYS A 175 -7.86 -2.38 -11.64
C LYS A 175 -6.78 -1.38 -12.05
N LYS A 176 -6.62 -0.30 -11.31
CA LYS A 176 -5.69 0.77 -11.60
C LYS A 176 -5.00 1.25 -10.33
N GLU A 177 -3.69 1.35 -10.38
CA GLU A 177 -2.83 1.89 -9.34
C GLU A 177 -2.41 3.29 -9.75
N THR A 178 -2.70 4.29 -8.92
CA THR A 178 -2.45 5.69 -9.30
C THR A 178 -1.72 6.46 -8.21
N LEU A 179 -1.10 7.56 -8.61
CA LEU A 179 -0.50 8.53 -7.70
C LEU A 179 -1.53 9.10 -6.71
N GLU A 180 -2.76 9.39 -7.17
CA GLU A 180 -3.81 9.90 -6.31
C GLU A 180 -4.11 8.93 -5.16
N GLN A 181 -4.11 7.64 -5.44
CA GLN A 181 -4.34 6.60 -4.41
C GLN A 181 -3.19 6.54 -3.40
N GLU A 182 -1.95 6.77 -3.80
CA GLU A 182 -0.82 6.92 -2.85
C GLU A 182 -0.98 8.19 -2.00
N CYS A 183 -1.38 9.30 -2.63
CA CYS A 183 -1.68 10.54 -1.93
C CYS A 183 -2.84 10.35 -0.92
N ASP A 184 -3.92 9.70 -1.32
CA ASP A 184 -5.08 9.43 -0.47
C ASP A 184 -4.71 8.53 0.71
N PHE A 185 -3.83 7.55 0.51
CA PHE A 185 -3.31 6.72 1.58
C PHE A 185 -2.56 7.57 2.64
N ILE A 186 -1.69 8.48 2.20
CA ILE A 186 -0.94 9.38 3.10
C ILE A 186 -1.89 10.35 3.82
N LEU A 187 -2.85 10.95 3.08
CA LEU A 187 -3.85 11.86 3.66
C LEU A 187 -4.74 11.13 4.67
N GLY A 188 -5.13 9.88 4.38
CA GLY A 188 -5.89 9.06 5.31
C GLY A 188 -5.13 8.76 6.60
N LEU A 189 -3.83 8.45 6.52
CA LEU A 189 -2.97 8.33 7.71
C LEU A 189 -2.92 9.65 8.48
N GLY A 190 -2.76 10.79 7.79
CA GLY A 190 -2.84 12.11 8.41
C GLY A 190 -4.12 12.31 9.21
N THR A 191 -5.25 11.92 8.63
CA THR A 191 -6.57 12.02 9.28
C THR A 191 -6.68 11.06 10.50
N ILE A 192 -6.21 9.82 10.37
CA ILE A 192 -6.24 8.81 11.45
C ILE A 192 -5.42 9.28 12.66
N PHE A 193 -4.27 9.91 12.42
CA PHE A 193 -3.33 10.29 13.46
C PHE A 193 -3.38 11.77 13.88
N ASP A 194 -4.36 12.56 13.40
CA ASP A 194 -4.47 14.00 13.68
C ASP A 194 -3.20 14.77 13.20
N LYS A 195 -2.74 14.41 11.98
CA LYS A 195 -1.53 14.89 11.31
C LYS A 195 -1.80 15.36 9.87
N GLU A 196 -2.97 15.96 9.65
CA GLU A 196 -3.41 16.38 8.32
C GLU A 196 -2.48 17.43 7.72
N LYS A 197 -1.86 18.29 8.54
CA LYS A 197 -0.94 19.31 8.07
C LYS A 197 0.32 18.71 7.47
N GLU A 198 0.91 17.74 8.15
CA GLU A 198 2.09 17.00 7.74
C GLU A 198 1.79 16.18 6.48
N ALA A 199 0.68 15.45 6.46
CA ALA A 199 0.24 14.66 5.32
C ALA A 199 -0.01 15.53 4.08
N LYS A 200 -0.71 16.66 4.24
CA LYS A 200 -0.94 17.61 3.13
C LYS A 200 0.35 18.20 2.59
N LYS A 201 1.34 18.46 3.46
CA LYS A 201 2.65 18.93 3.01
C LYS A 201 3.34 17.89 2.14
N ILE A 202 3.40 16.62 2.57
CA ILE A 202 4.02 15.53 1.80
C ILE A 202 3.36 15.41 0.42
N VAL A 203 2.03 15.41 0.37
CA VAL A 203 1.29 15.30 -0.90
C VAL A 203 1.50 16.54 -1.78
N ALA A 204 1.50 17.74 -1.21
CA ALA A 204 1.76 18.98 -1.95
C ALA A 204 3.18 18.99 -2.55
N ASP A 205 4.19 18.51 -1.83
CA ASP A 205 5.56 18.38 -2.33
C ASP A 205 5.61 17.44 -3.56
N MET A 206 4.93 16.28 -3.52
CA MET A 206 4.83 15.36 -4.67
C MET A 206 4.14 16.00 -5.89
N GLN A 207 3.04 16.71 -5.66
CA GLN A 207 2.31 17.41 -6.72
C GLN A 207 3.13 18.55 -7.33
N GLN A 208 3.87 19.27 -6.49
CA GLN A 208 4.77 20.34 -6.94
C GLN A 208 5.92 19.79 -7.80
N ASP A 209 6.51 18.67 -7.43
CA ASP A 209 7.56 18.03 -8.23
C ASP A 209 7.05 17.69 -9.64
N ILE A 210 5.84 17.14 -9.77
CA ILE A 210 5.23 16.88 -11.08
C ILE A 210 4.96 18.19 -11.83
N ALA A 211 4.40 19.19 -11.16
CA ALA A 211 4.09 20.47 -11.81
C ALA A 211 5.35 21.15 -12.37
N VAL A 212 6.46 21.13 -11.63
CA VAL A 212 7.76 21.65 -12.09
C VAL A 212 8.27 20.91 -13.31
N VAL A 213 8.20 19.56 -13.32
CA VAL A 213 8.60 18.76 -14.48
C VAL A 213 7.73 19.10 -15.69
N ARG A 214 6.40 19.12 -15.52
CA ARG A 214 5.45 19.42 -16.59
C ARG A 214 5.65 20.82 -17.19
N GLU A 215 5.94 21.81 -16.38
CA GLU A 215 6.22 23.16 -16.88
C GLU A 215 7.51 23.20 -17.69
N LYS A 216 8.59 22.61 -17.20
CA LYS A 216 9.88 22.53 -17.92
C LYS A 216 9.77 21.77 -19.24
N THR A 217 8.94 20.73 -19.29
CA THR A 217 8.82 19.81 -20.45
C THR A 217 7.65 20.15 -21.38
N ARG A 218 6.91 21.24 -21.13
CA ARG A 218 5.67 21.57 -21.84
C ARG A 218 5.79 21.59 -23.36
N ASN A 219 6.93 22.05 -23.89
CA ASN A 219 7.19 22.16 -25.32
C ASN A 219 8.13 21.06 -25.85
N MET A 220 8.46 20.05 -25.05
CA MET A 220 9.31 18.95 -25.44
C MET A 220 8.48 17.80 -26.03
N PRO A 221 9.06 16.99 -26.93
CA PRO A 221 8.45 15.73 -27.35
C PRO A 221 8.22 14.81 -26.14
N LYS A 222 7.12 14.08 -26.16
CA LYS A 222 6.83 13.08 -25.13
C LYS A 222 7.73 11.88 -25.34
N PRO A 223 8.61 11.51 -24.38
CA PRO A 223 9.40 10.30 -24.53
C PRO A 223 8.50 9.07 -24.43
N LYS A 224 8.74 8.05 -25.27
CA LYS A 224 8.16 6.73 -25.09
C LYS A 224 8.92 6.01 -24.00
N VAL A 225 8.23 5.65 -22.92
CA VAL A 225 8.81 5.03 -21.72
C VAL A 225 8.27 3.64 -21.54
N MET A 226 9.14 2.64 -21.43
CA MET A 226 8.78 1.31 -20.96
C MET A 226 9.28 1.09 -19.55
N ILE A 227 8.46 0.43 -18.74
CA ILE A 227 8.78 0.04 -17.37
C ILE A 227 8.54 -1.46 -17.27
N ILE A 228 9.57 -2.21 -16.91
CA ILE A 228 9.53 -3.68 -16.89
C ILE A 228 10.12 -4.23 -15.59
N GLU A 229 9.72 -5.43 -15.21
CA GLU A 229 10.28 -6.19 -14.10
C GLU A 229 10.59 -7.63 -14.53
N MET A 230 11.75 -8.15 -14.12
CA MET A 230 12.09 -9.56 -14.31
C MET A 230 11.53 -10.38 -13.15
N LEU A 231 10.52 -11.19 -13.40
CA LEU A 231 9.99 -12.17 -12.43
C LEU A 231 10.38 -13.59 -12.85
N GLY A 232 11.52 -14.04 -12.37
CA GLY A 232 12.15 -15.28 -12.82
C GLY A 232 12.55 -15.21 -14.28
N LYS A 233 11.88 -15.98 -15.16
CA LYS A 233 12.12 -15.95 -16.62
C LYS A 233 11.17 -15.04 -17.39
N ASN A 234 10.18 -14.47 -16.71
CA ASN A 234 9.15 -13.64 -17.34
C ASN A 234 9.51 -12.17 -17.21
N ILE A 235 9.26 -11.42 -18.27
CA ILE A 235 9.30 -9.95 -18.23
C ILE A 235 7.87 -9.45 -18.06
N VAL A 236 7.60 -8.76 -16.95
CA VAL A 236 6.32 -8.11 -16.69
C VAL A 236 6.43 -6.65 -17.09
N ALA A 237 5.47 -6.17 -17.87
CA ALA A 237 5.40 -4.76 -18.26
C ALA A 237 4.43 -3.99 -17.35
N TYR A 238 4.80 -2.78 -16.98
CA TYR A 238 4.01 -1.85 -16.19
C TYR A 238 3.49 -0.76 -17.13
N ASP A 239 2.23 -0.89 -17.52
CA ASP A 239 1.54 0.12 -18.33
C ASP A 239 0.97 1.27 -17.47
N SER A 240 0.19 2.17 -18.08
CA SER A 240 -0.44 3.30 -17.40
C SER A 240 -1.49 2.91 -16.34
N THR A 241 -1.81 1.62 -16.20
CA THR A 241 -2.70 1.12 -15.12
C THR A 241 -1.93 0.79 -13.84
N LYS A 242 -0.59 0.79 -13.89
CA LYS A 242 0.30 0.57 -12.76
C LYS A 242 0.85 1.89 -12.25
N LEU A 243 1.14 1.97 -10.94
CA LEU A 243 1.63 3.20 -10.30
C LEU A 243 2.82 3.83 -11.03
N ALA A 244 3.83 3.04 -11.40
CA ALA A 244 4.99 3.53 -12.12
C ALA A 244 4.61 4.14 -13.49
N GLY A 245 3.74 3.48 -14.22
CA GLY A 245 3.24 3.98 -15.51
C GLY A 245 2.38 5.23 -15.36
N ASP A 246 1.50 5.29 -14.35
CA ASP A 246 0.69 6.47 -14.04
C ASP A 246 1.58 7.69 -13.70
N ILE A 247 2.63 7.49 -12.89
CA ILE A 247 3.62 8.54 -12.59
C ILE A 247 4.30 9.02 -13.88
N CYS A 248 4.79 8.11 -14.73
CA CYS A 248 5.44 8.50 -15.98
C CYS A 248 4.50 9.27 -16.93
N VAL A 249 3.23 8.86 -17.05
CA VAL A 249 2.21 9.61 -17.81
C VAL A 249 1.99 11.00 -17.23
N LYS A 250 1.89 11.14 -15.91
CA LYS A 250 1.76 12.45 -15.25
C LYS A 250 2.98 13.34 -15.44
N LEU A 251 4.16 12.76 -15.54
CA LEU A 251 5.41 13.47 -15.90
C LEU A 251 5.50 13.82 -17.38
N GLY A 252 4.62 13.29 -18.23
CA GLY A 252 4.52 13.66 -19.65
C GLY A 252 4.99 12.61 -20.62
N ALA A 253 5.25 11.39 -20.18
CA ALA A 253 5.62 10.29 -21.07
C ALA A 253 4.43 9.72 -21.86
N ASP A 254 4.76 9.04 -22.94
CA ASP A 254 3.94 8.05 -23.60
C ASP A 254 4.33 6.66 -23.06
N VAL A 255 3.39 5.97 -22.40
CA VAL A 255 3.62 4.65 -21.82
C VAL A 255 2.74 3.64 -22.57
N PRO A 256 3.34 2.69 -23.29
CA PRO A 256 2.58 1.73 -24.09
C PRO A 256 1.75 0.80 -23.22
N SER A 257 0.61 0.36 -23.76
CA SER A 257 -0.29 -0.61 -23.12
C SER A 257 -0.16 -1.95 -23.81
N PHE A 258 -0.21 -3.03 -23.01
CA PHE A 258 -0.04 -4.37 -23.51
C PHE A 258 -1.30 -5.23 -23.25
N SER A 259 -1.64 -6.11 -24.18
CA SER A 259 -2.76 -7.05 -24.04
C SER A 259 -2.50 -8.11 -22.95
N SER A 260 -1.23 -8.38 -22.67
CA SER A 260 -0.76 -9.24 -21.58
C SER A 260 0.21 -8.46 -20.70
N GLY A 261 0.12 -8.67 -19.37
CA GLY A 261 1.13 -8.13 -18.45
C GLY A 261 2.53 -8.75 -18.61
N THR A 262 2.64 -9.90 -19.30
CA THR A 262 3.92 -10.55 -19.59
C THR A 262 4.26 -10.33 -21.07
N ILE A 263 5.51 -9.90 -21.34
CA ILE A 263 6.02 -9.60 -22.68
C ILE A 263 7.33 -10.36 -22.95
N GLY A 264 7.75 -10.37 -24.21
CA GLY A 264 9.05 -10.88 -24.62
C GLY A 264 10.05 -9.75 -24.93
N LEU A 265 11.31 -10.14 -25.21
CA LEU A 265 12.34 -9.19 -25.66
C LEU A 265 11.96 -8.56 -27.00
N GLU A 266 11.30 -9.31 -27.87
CA GLU A 266 10.77 -8.86 -29.16
C GLU A 266 9.81 -7.68 -29.00
N THR A 267 8.98 -7.66 -27.97
CA THR A 267 8.09 -6.53 -27.67
C THR A 267 8.89 -5.26 -27.34
N ILE A 268 10.00 -5.39 -26.60
CA ILE A 268 10.88 -4.24 -26.31
C ILE A 268 11.51 -3.71 -27.59
N ILE A 269 11.88 -4.62 -28.53
CA ILE A 269 12.46 -4.27 -29.82
C ILE A 269 11.42 -3.55 -30.70
N GLU A 270 10.21 -4.07 -30.76
CA GLU A 270 9.11 -3.50 -31.56
C GLU A 270 8.70 -2.12 -31.03
N GLU A 271 8.59 -1.96 -29.73
CA GLU A 271 8.23 -0.69 -29.10
C GLU A 271 9.34 0.36 -29.24
N ASN A 272 10.60 -0.07 -29.28
CA ASN A 272 11.77 0.80 -29.42
C ASN A 272 11.69 2.06 -28.53
N PRO A 273 11.66 1.91 -27.20
CA PRO A 273 11.42 3.02 -26.29
C PRO A 273 12.57 4.04 -26.29
N ASP A 274 12.26 5.28 -25.91
CA ASP A 274 13.27 6.32 -25.66
C ASP A 274 13.94 6.14 -24.29
N VAL A 275 13.21 5.58 -23.32
CA VAL A 275 13.69 5.29 -21.96
C VAL A 275 13.16 3.94 -21.50
N LEU A 276 14.02 3.15 -20.87
CA LEU A 276 13.66 1.86 -20.28
C LEU A 276 14.00 1.85 -18.79
N PHE A 277 12.98 1.70 -17.94
CA PHE A 277 13.17 1.45 -16.51
C PHE A 277 13.02 -0.04 -16.21
N VAL A 278 14.00 -0.59 -15.48
CA VAL A 278 14.03 -1.99 -15.06
C VAL A 278 13.79 -2.04 -13.55
N VAL A 279 12.61 -2.53 -13.16
CA VAL A 279 12.21 -2.64 -11.77
C VAL A 279 12.86 -3.86 -11.13
N GLN A 280 13.35 -3.69 -9.91
CA GLN A 280 13.93 -4.76 -9.10
C GLN A 280 13.29 -4.79 -7.71
N SER A 281 12.75 -5.96 -7.33
CA SER A 281 12.04 -6.15 -6.05
C SER A 281 12.94 -6.48 -4.85
N GLY A 282 14.09 -7.07 -5.06
CA GLY A 282 14.93 -7.55 -3.96
C GLY A 282 16.41 -7.68 -4.28
N GLY A 283 16.95 -6.84 -5.13
CA GLY A 283 18.35 -6.83 -5.50
C GLY A 283 18.83 -5.42 -5.85
N ASP A 284 20.05 -5.30 -6.32
CA ASP A 284 20.55 -4.04 -6.86
C ASP A 284 19.81 -3.74 -8.17
N PRO A 285 19.07 -2.63 -8.26
CA PRO A 285 18.34 -2.26 -9.47
C PRO A 285 19.25 -2.06 -10.68
N GLU A 286 20.47 -1.57 -10.48
CA GLU A 286 21.41 -1.34 -11.56
C GLU A 286 21.90 -2.67 -12.17
N GLN A 287 22.10 -3.71 -11.36
CA GLN A 287 22.42 -5.05 -11.88
C GLN A 287 21.28 -5.62 -12.74
N ALA A 288 20.03 -5.36 -12.38
CA ALA A 288 18.89 -5.76 -13.20
C ALA A 288 18.88 -5.01 -14.54
N ALA A 289 19.21 -3.72 -14.55
CA ALA A 289 19.33 -2.92 -15.76
C ALA A 289 20.51 -3.38 -16.65
N ASP A 290 21.61 -3.81 -16.04
CA ASP A 290 22.79 -4.29 -16.78
C ASP A 290 22.50 -5.51 -17.65
N PHE A 291 21.59 -6.38 -17.23
CA PHE A 291 21.14 -7.49 -18.08
C PHE A 291 20.62 -6.98 -19.43
N PHE A 292 19.80 -5.93 -19.43
CA PHE A 292 19.24 -5.35 -20.67
C PHE A 292 20.26 -4.52 -21.42
N ARG A 293 21.12 -3.78 -20.75
CA ARG A 293 22.22 -2.99 -21.36
C ARG A 293 23.19 -3.89 -22.12
N GLN A 294 23.46 -5.09 -21.62
CA GLN A 294 24.46 -6.02 -22.19
C GLN A 294 23.84 -7.08 -23.11
N HIS A 295 22.51 -7.18 -23.19
CA HIS A 295 21.86 -8.23 -23.96
C HIS A 295 22.13 -8.06 -25.47
N PRO A 296 22.73 -9.09 -26.17
CA PRO A 296 23.12 -8.95 -27.55
C PRO A 296 21.99 -8.54 -28.51
N GLY A 297 20.78 -9.06 -28.29
CA GLY A 297 19.61 -8.74 -29.12
C GLY A 297 19.07 -7.32 -28.98
N LEU A 298 19.54 -6.56 -27.97
CA LEU A 298 19.05 -5.19 -27.68
C LEU A 298 20.07 -4.10 -28.09
N GLN A 299 21.27 -4.47 -28.50
CA GLN A 299 22.37 -3.51 -28.82
C GLN A 299 22.03 -2.52 -29.93
N SER A 300 21.14 -2.88 -30.82
CA SER A 300 20.68 -2.00 -31.89
C SER A 300 19.68 -0.93 -31.46
N LEU A 301 19.06 -1.11 -30.28
CA LEU A 301 18.05 -0.19 -29.77
C LEU A 301 18.66 1.17 -29.38
N LYS A 302 17.94 2.24 -29.72
CA LYS A 302 18.31 3.61 -29.37
C LYS A 302 18.54 3.77 -27.86
N VAL A 303 17.61 3.24 -27.04
CA VAL A 303 17.65 3.33 -25.56
C VAL A 303 18.93 2.73 -24.96
N VAL A 304 19.45 1.64 -25.56
CA VAL A 304 20.71 1.00 -25.10
C VAL A 304 21.92 1.81 -25.54
N ARG A 305 21.96 2.25 -26.80
CA ARG A 305 23.07 3.05 -27.34
C ARG A 305 23.21 4.41 -26.67
N GLU A 306 22.10 5.03 -26.25
CA GLU A 306 22.07 6.32 -25.56
C GLU A 306 22.25 6.18 -24.04
N GLY A 307 22.37 4.95 -23.53
CA GLY A 307 22.54 4.70 -22.09
C GLY A 307 21.31 5.01 -21.24
N LYS A 308 20.11 5.02 -21.83
CA LYS A 308 18.85 5.39 -21.16
C LYS A 308 18.09 4.17 -20.60
N VAL A 309 18.83 3.16 -20.15
CA VAL A 309 18.31 2.00 -19.43
C VAL A 309 18.66 2.18 -17.96
N TYR A 310 17.67 2.31 -17.08
CA TYR A 310 17.85 2.64 -15.68
C TYR A 310 17.27 1.57 -14.78
N GLY A 311 17.99 1.21 -13.74
CA GLY A 311 17.47 0.38 -12.65
C GLY A 311 16.62 1.21 -11.69
N ILE A 312 15.50 0.66 -11.25
CA ILE A 312 14.63 1.30 -10.25
C ILE A 312 14.11 0.28 -9.25
N SER A 313 14.15 0.62 -7.96
CA SER A 313 13.63 -0.27 -6.91
C SER A 313 12.09 -0.34 -6.94
N LEU A 314 11.55 -1.52 -6.67
CA LEU A 314 10.10 -1.72 -6.48
C LEU A 314 9.51 -0.77 -5.43
N ASN A 315 10.28 -0.33 -4.46
CA ASN A 315 9.84 0.62 -3.44
C ASN A 315 9.32 1.95 -3.99
N TYR A 316 9.67 2.31 -5.23
CA TYR A 316 9.25 3.54 -5.90
C TYR A 316 8.11 3.32 -6.91
N THR A 317 7.75 2.06 -7.17
CA THR A 317 6.90 1.67 -8.30
C THR A 317 5.63 0.95 -7.90
N TYR A 318 5.53 0.53 -6.63
CA TYR A 318 4.41 -0.24 -6.11
C TYR A 318 4.22 -0.01 -4.61
N ASN A 319 2.99 0.35 -4.20
CA ASN A 319 2.64 0.59 -2.78
C ASN A 319 3.68 1.45 -2.06
N SER A 320 4.05 2.53 -2.69
CA SER A 320 5.27 3.27 -2.35
C SER A 320 5.08 4.25 -1.20
N ALA A 321 3.84 4.69 -0.91
CA ALA A 321 3.52 5.64 0.14
C ALA A 321 4.47 6.87 0.09
N ILE A 322 5.23 7.14 1.15
CA ILE A 322 6.20 8.25 1.18
C ILE A 322 7.26 8.17 0.07
N LYS A 323 7.66 6.96 -0.35
CA LYS A 323 8.67 6.74 -1.40
C LYS A 323 8.21 7.14 -2.79
N THR A 324 6.91 7.38 -2.98
CA THR A 324 6.37 7.89 -4.24
C THR A 324 7.01 9.22 -4.65
N GLY A 325 7.30 10.11 -3.69
CA GLY A 325 7.98 11.39 -3.96
C GLY A 325 9.37 11.21 -4.55
N GLU A 326 10.17 10.30 -4.00
CA GLU A 326 11.49 9.97 -4.57
C GLU A 326 11.34 9.25 -5.92
N GLY A 327 10.35 8.38 -6.07
CA GLY A 327 10.01 7.72 -7.33
C GLY A 327 9.73 8.72 -8.46
N ILE A 328 8.93 9.75 -8.20
CA ILE A 328 8.66 10.85 -9.15
C ILE A 328 9.98 11.47 -9.63
N LYS A 329 10.89 11.80 -8.70
CA LYS A 329 12.19 12.42 -9.04
C LYS A 329 13.08 11.49 -9.87
N LYS A 330 13.12 10.20 -9.53
CA LYS A 330 13.89 9.20 -10.29
C LYS A 330 13.36 9.00 -11.71
N PHE A 331 12.04 8.91 -11.87
CA PHE A 331 11.44 8.84 -13.21
C PHE A 331 11.69 10.12 -14.02
N ALA A 332 11.50 11.30 -13.40
CA ALA A 332 11.77 12.58 -14.05
C ALA A 332 13.23 12.69 -14.51
N HIS A 333 14.18 12.32 -13.64
CA HIS A 333 15.61 12.32 -13.97
C HIS A 333 15.94 11.37 -15.15
N GLY A 334 15.44 10.13 -15.13
CA GLY A 334 15.70 9.19 -16.24
C GLY A 334 15.06 9.60 -17.56
N MET A 335 13.89 10.24 -17.51
CA MET A 335 13.19 10.74 -18.70
C MET A 335 13.80 12.03 -19.28
N TYR A 336 14.30 12.91 -18.43
CA TYR A 336 14.70 14.27 -18.76
C TYR A 336 16.04 14.65 -18.12
N LEU A 337 17.04 13.80 -18.30
CA LEU A 337 18.38 13.92 -17.67
C LEU A 337 19.00 15.31 -17.82
N GLU A 338 18.74 16.00 -18.94
CA GLU A 338 19.28 17.33 -19.22
C GLU A 338 18.64 18.46 -18.38
N LEU A 339 17.56 18.17 -17.68
CA LEU A 339 16.79 19.18 -16.91
C LEU A 339 16.99 19.06 -15.40
N PHE A 340 17.58 17.94 -14.91
CA PHE A 340 17.66 17.62 -13.49
C PHE A 340 19.04 17.13 -13.04
#